data_b9335201c9d01016f802775af7cfad42
#
_entry.id   b9335201c9d01016f802775af7cfad42
#
_cell.length_a   1.000
_cell.length_b   1.000
_cell.length_c   1.000
_cell.angle_alpha   90.00
_cell.angle_beta   90.00
_cell.angle_gamma   90.00
#
_symmetry.space_group_name_H-M   'P 1'
#
loop_
_entity.id
_entity.type
_entity.pdbx_description
1 polymer ?
#
loop_
_entity_poly.entity_id
_entity_poly.type
_entity_poly.pdbx_seq_one_letter_code
_entity_poly.pdbx_strand_id
1 'polypeptide(L)'
;MTYHVIFPVIIAFAVSALLGPVVIPFLRRLKVGQTERKELESHQKKMGTPTMGGLMIIASIIVTSLIYVKDYPKIIPILFMVVGFGVIGFLDDYLKVVLRRSDGLLAWQKMLCQLVVTTVFVVYMVKFSDVSLTMLLPFSGGKYWNIGWLAIPVMYFAVIGTVNGVNFTDGLDGLATSVTIIVATFFTVVAVGTNSGIEPITCAVVGALMGFLLFNVYPASVFMGDTGSLALGGFVAATAYMLQMPIFLLIVGLIYLVEVLSVIIQVTYFKKTGGKRIFRMAPIHHHFELGGWSETRVVAVFSIVTAILCLVALIGL
;
A
#
# COMPACT_ATOMS: atom_id res chain seq x y z
N MET A 1 -0.12 20.86 -18.30
CA MET A 1 0.71 20.03 -17.40
C MET A 1 0.54 20.38 -15.92
N THR A 2 0.38 21.63 -15.54
CA THR A 2 0.41 22.08 -14.13
C THR A 2 -0.83 21.72 -13.32
N TYR A 3 -2.04 21.82 -13.91
CA TYR A 3 -3.30 21.71 -13.16
C TYR A 3 -3.66 20.28 -12.73
N HIS A 4 -3.33 19.24 -13.48
CA HIS A 4 -3.67 17.85 -13.19
C HIS A 4 -2.52 17.05 -12.57
N VAL A 5 -1.37 17.66 -12.37
CA VAL A 5 -0.19 17.07 -11.73
C VAL A 5 0.09 17.73 -10.38
N ILE A 6 0.35 19.05 -10.36
CA ILE A 6 0.78 19.75 -9.15
C ILE A 6 -0.39 19.96 -8.17
N PHE A 7 -1.55 20.42 -8.65
CA PHE A 7 -2.67 20.70 -7.78
C PHE A 7 -3.21 19.46 -7.03
N PRO A 8 -3.34 18.24 -7.64
CA PRO A 8 -3.74 17.06 -6.89
C PRO A 8 -2.79 16.74 -5.73
N VAL A 9 -1.46 16.92 -5.91
CA VAL A 9 -0.49 16.74 -4.81
C VAL A 9 -0.76 17.73 -3.68
N ILE A 10 -0.89 19.03 -4.02
CA ILE A 10 -1.08 20.09 -3.01
C ILE A 10 -2.42 19.91 -2.28
N ILE A 11 -3.51 19.64 -3.00
CA ILE A 11 -4.84 19.48 -2.43
C ILE A 11 -4.85 18.25 -1.48
N ALA A 12 -4.37 17.10 -1.94
CA ALA A 12 -4.35 15.89 -1.14
C ALA A 12 -3.43 16.04 0.09
N PHE A 13 -2.27 16.67 -0.06
CA PHE A 13 -1.40 17.02 1.06
C PHE A 13 -2.11 17.90 2.09
N ALA A 14 -2.72 19.00 1.63
CA ALA A 14 -3.42 19.93 2.51
C ALA A 14 -4.59 19.25 3.26
N VAL A 15 -5.40 18.46 2.55
CA VAL A 15 -6.51 17.72 3.17
C VAL A 15 -5.98 16.73 4.21
N SER A 16 -4.95 15.95 3.89
CA SER A 16 -4.37 14.98 4.83
C SER A 16 -3.78 15.67 6.07
N ALA A 17 -3.01 16.74 5.87
CA ALA A 17 -2.40 17.50 6.95
C ALA A 17 -3.44 18.18 7.86
N LEU A 18 -4.53 18.74 7.29
CA LEU A 18 -5.59 19.40 8.04
C LEU A 18 -6.49 18.39 8.78
N LEU A 19 -6.63 17.17 8.27
CA LEU A 19 -7.36 16.10 8.96
C LEU A 19 -6.63 15.59 10.20
N GLY A 20 -5.31 15.63 10.25
CA GLY A 20 -4.51 15.13 11.37
C GLY A 20 -4.94 15.66 12.74
N PRO A 21 -4.96 16.99 12.96
CA PRO A 21 -5.38 17.59 14.23
C PRO A 21 -6.80 17.26 14.66
N VAL A 22 -7.67 16.83 13.74
CA VAL A 22 -9.06 16.47 14.00
C VAL A 22 -9.21 14.96 14.24
N VAL A 23 -8.66 14.15 13.33
CA VAL A 23 -8.82 12.69 13.34
C VAL A 23 -8.02 12.05 14.46
N ILE A 24 -6.78 12.48 14.71
CA ILE A 24 -5.92 11.87 15.73
C ILE A 24 -6.53 11.98 17.14
N PRO A 25 -6.99 13.15 17.62
CA PRO A 25 -7.67 13.25 18.91
C PRO A 25 -8.98 12.45 18.97
N PHE A 26 -9.73 12.39 17.86
CA PHE A 26 -10.94 11.58 17.77
C PHE A 26 -10.64 10.09 17.95
N LEU A 27 -9.64 9.57 17.23
CA LEU A 27 -9.20 8.18 17.36
C LEU A 27 -8.69 7.87 18.79
N ARG A 28 -7.95 8.79 19.41
CA ARG A 28 -7.50 8.65 20.81
C ARG A 28 -8.67 8.53 21.78
N ARG A 29 -9.73 9.35 21.61
CA ARG A 29 -10.94 9.29 22.46
C ARG A 29 -11.68 7.97 22.35
N LEU A 30 -11.70 7.36 21.19
CA LEU A 30 -12.25 6.02 20.96
C LEU A 30 -11.42 4.91 21.60
N LYS A 31 -10.27 5.23 22.23
CA LYS A 31 -9.29 4.27 22.76
C LYS A 31 -8.84 3.24 21.71
N VAL A 32 -8.70 3.73 20.49
CA VAL A 32 -8.29 2.97 19.30
C VAL A 32 -6.77 2.75 19.35
N GLY A 33 -6.27 2.06 20.38
CA GLY A 33 -4.86 1.73 20.52
C GLY A 33 -4.62 0.24 20.26
N GLN A 34 -3.58 -0.08 19.49
CA GLN A 34 -3.18 -1.48 19.32
C GLN A 34 -2.62 -2.04 20.63
N THR A 35 -2.98 -3.30 20.91
CA THR A 35 -2.32 -4.10 21.94
C THR A 35 -1.10 -4.73 21.29
N GLU A 36 0.07 -4.15 21.48
CA GLU A 36 1.29 -4.60 20.82
C GLU A 36 1.85 -5.88 21.41
N ARG A 37 2.61 -6.63 20.60
CA ARG A 37 3.25 -7.88 21.01
C ARG A 37 4.37 -7.59 22.01
N LYS A 38 4.36 -8.30 23.14
CA LYS A 38 5.30 -8.12 24.27
C LYS A 38 6.78 -8.40 23.97
N GLU A 39 7.10 -8.88 22.75
CA GLU A 39 8.41 -9.41 22.39
C GLU A 39 9.45 -8.34 21.98
N LEU A 40 9.03 -7.10 21.71
CA LEU A 40 9.92 -5.99 21.32
C LEU A 40 9.75 -4.82 22.29
N GLU A 41 10.81 -4.49 23.05
CA GLU A 41 10.79 -3.35 24.02
C GLU A 41 10.49 -2.00 23.34
N SER A 42 10.91 -1.82 22.08
CA SER A 42 10.62 -0.63 21.27
C SER A 42 9.10 -0.43 21.06
N HIS A 43 8.34 -1.52 20.95
CA HIS A 43 6.91 -1.47 20.75
C HIS A 43 6.12 -1.15 22.03
N GLN A 44 6.66 -1.48 23.21
CA GLN A 44 6.00 -1.12 24.47
C GLN A 44 5.87 0.40 24.67
N LYS A 45 6.80 1.20 24.12
CA LYS A 45 6.74 2.67 24.14
C LYS A 45 5.64 3.25 23.24
N LYS A 46 5.10 2.45 22.31
CA LYS A 46 4.06 2.86 21.35
C LYS A 46 2.64 2.58 21.85
N MET A 47 2.50 1.98 23.05
CA MET A 47 1.18 1.75 23.66
C MET A 47 0.42 3.06 23.82
N GLY A 48 -0.78 3.11 23.24
CA GLY A 48 -1.62 4.31 23.27
C GLY A 48 -1.59 5.16 22.00
N THR A 49 -0.70 4.88 21.03
CA THR A 49 -0.77 5.49 19.70
C THR A 49 -2.00 4.95 18.97
N PRO A 50 -2.91 5.83 18.48
CA PRO A 50 -4.10 5.39 17.78
C PRO A 50 -3.75 4.78 16.42
N THR A 51 -4.52 3.79 16.00
CA THR A 51 -4.52 3.22 14.63
C THR A 51 -5.69 3.75 13.81
N MET A 52 -5.89 3.26 12.58
CA MET A 52 -6.90 3.70 11.61
C MET A 52 -6.60 5.08 10.98
N GLY A 53 -5.37 5.56 11.03
CA GLY A 53 -4.93 6.78 10.34
C GLY A 53 -5.10 6.72 8.82
N GLY A 54 -5.24 5.52 8.26
CA GLY A 54 -5.58 5.31 6.85
C GLY A 54 -6.85 6.03 6.39
N LEU A 55 -7.77 6.36 7.32
CA LEU A 55 -8.94 7.18 7.01
C LEU A 55 -8.56 8.57 6.49
N MET A 56 -7.49 9.17 7.01
CA MET A 56 -6.99 10.47 6.53
C MET A 56 -6.47 10.35 5.10
N ILE A 57 -5.75 9.29 4.80
CA ILE A 57 -5.20 9.00 3.47
C ILE A 57 -6.34 8.82 2.46
N ILE A 58 -7.28 7.92 2.76
CA ILE A 58 -8.39 7.59 1.87
C ILE A 58 -9.29 8.81 1.63
N ALA A 59 -9.63 9.55 2.69
CA ALA A 59 -10.44 10.77 2.55
C ALA A 59 -9.75 11.81 1.66
N SER A 60 -8.44 11.99 1.80
CA SER A 60 -7.67 12.93 0.98
C SER A 60 -7.63 12.51 -0.50
N ILE A 61 -7.46 11.21 -0.76
CA ILE A 61 -7.48 10.66 -2.12
C ILE A 61 -8.89 10.83 -2.73
N ILE A 62 -9.95 10.51 -1.99
CA ILE A 62 -11.34 10.64 -2.48
C ILE A 62 -11.65 12.09 -2.81
N VAL A 63 -11.44 13.02 -1.86
CA VAL A 63 -11.74 14.44 -2.05
C VAL A 63 -11.02 14.99 -3.28
N THR A 64 -9.73 14.68 -3.42
CA THR A 64 -8.94 15.14 -4.56
C THR A 64 -9.41 14.49 -5.86
N SER A 65 -9.65 13.17 -5.87
CA SER A 65 -10.08 12.45 -7.08
C SER A 65 -11.44 12.91 -7.60
N LEU A 66 -12.38 13.27 -6.70
CA LEU A 66 -13.70 13.77 -7.10
C LEU A 66 -13.63 15.09 -7.89
N ILE A 67 -12.60 15.91 -7.68
CA ILE A 67 -12.40 17.14 -8.44
C ILE A 67 -12.04 16.84 -9.91
N TYR A 68 -11.31 15.74 -10.14
CA TYR A 68 -10.75 15.39 -11.46
C TYR A 68 -11.49 14.29 -12.19
N VAL A 69 -12.41 13.54 -11.52
CA VAL A 69 -13.03 12.34 -12.07
C VAL A 69 -13.78 12.59 -13.37
N LYS A 70 -14.36 13.77 -13.55
CA LYS A 70 -15.13 14.12 -14.77
C LYS A 70 -14.23 14.22 -16.00
N ASP A 71 -13.05 14.77 -15.85
CA ASP A 71 -12.10 15.00 -16.93
C ASP A 71 -11.12 13.80 -17.09
N TYR A 72 -10.96 13.01 -16.05
CA TYR A 72 -10.05 11.85 -15.97
C TYR A 72 -10.76 10.58 -15.50
N PRO A 73 -11.72 10.02 -16.25
CA PRO A 73 -12.53 8.87 -15.80
C PRO A 73 -11.71 7.60 -15.56
N LYS A 74 -10.50 7.49 -16.13
CA LYS A 74 -9.58 6.36 -15.90
C LYS A 74 -9.09 6.25 -14.46
N ILE A 75 -9.30 7.26 -13.60
CA ILE A 75 -9.01 7.18 -12.17
C ILE A 75 -10.02 6.33 -11.39
N ILE A 76 -11.23 6.11 -11.93
CA ILE A 76 -12.33 5.41 -11.25
C ILE A 76 -11.94 3.99 -10.80
N PRO A 77 -11.38 3.11 -11.66
CA PRO A 77 -11.02 1.76 -11.23
C PRO A 77 -9.92 1.74 -10.15
N ILE A 78 -8.98 2.70 -10.18
CA ILE A 78 -7.95 2.82 -9.14
C ILE A 78 -8.60 3.30 -7.84
N LEU A 79 -9.47 4.30 -7.90
CA LEU A 79 -10.21 4.80 -6.74
C LEU A 79 -11.10 3.72 -6.12
N PHE A 80 -11.77 2.89 -6.97
CA PHE A 80 -12.52 1.72 -6.52
C PHE A 80 -11.63 0.75 -5.71
N MET A 81 -10.43 0.47 -6.18
CA MET A 81 -9.51 -0.42 -5.48
C MET A 81 -9.01 0.18 -4.15
N VAL A 82 -8.70 1.48 -4.12
CA VAL A 82 -8.36 2.19 -2.88
C VAL A 82 -9.48 2.09 -1.85
N VAL A 83 -10.70 2.42 -2.25
CA VAL A 83 -11.87 2.43 -1.36
C VAL A 83 -12.26 1.00 -0.97
N GLY A 84 -12.32 0.07 -1.93
CA GLY A 84 -12.72 -1.32 -1.68
C GLY A 84 -11.80 -2.03 -0.70
N PHE A 85 -10.49 -1.94 -0.90
CA PHE A 85 -9.51 -2.49 0.04
C PHE A 85 -9.46 -1.70 1.35
N GLY A 86 -9.65 -0.37 1.29
CA GLY A 86 -9.77 0.47 2.48
C GLY A 86 -10.95 0.09 3.38
N VAL A 87 -12.10 -0.26 2.78
CA VAL A 87 -13.27 -0.75 3.54
C VAL A 87 -12.97 -2.08 4.22
N ILE A 88 -12.27 -3.01 3.54
CA ILE A 88 -11.86 -4.28 4.16
C ILE A 88 -10.96 -4.01 5.37
N GLY A 89 -9.96 -3.14 5.21
CA GLY A 89 -9.07 -2.77 6.30
C GLY A 89 -9.78 -2.05 7.43
N PHE A 90 -10.70 -1.15 7.10
CA PHE A 90 -11.53 -0.47 8.08
C PHE A 90 -12.38 -1.43 8.92
N LEU A 91 -13.01 -2.42 8.28
CA LEU A 91 -13.77 -3.45 9.00
C LEU A 91 -12.88 -4.28 9.92
N ASP A 92 -11.68 -4.64 9.47
CA ASP A 92 -10.72 -5.38 10.28
C ASP A 92 -10.25 -4.58 11.50
N ASP A 93 -9.83 -3.34 11.30
CA ASP A 93 -9.43 -2.42 12.35
C ASP A 93 -10.59 -2.13 13.33
N TYR A 94 -11.80 -1.90 12.81
CA TYR A 94 -12.99 -1.62 13.62
C TYR A 94 -13.33 -2.79 14.55
N LEU A 95 -13.28 -4.03 14.03
CA LEU A 95 -13.52 -5.22 14.83
C LEU A 95 -12.48 -5.38 15.94
N LYS A 96 -11.19 -5.16 15.62
CA LYS A 96 -10.09 -5.25 16.60
C LYS A 96 -10.20 -4.21 17.70
N VAL A 97 -10.47 -2.99 17.32
CA VAL A 97 -10.32 -1.83 18.18
C VAL A 97 -11.61 -1.42 18.90
N VAL A 98 -12.69 -1.25 18.15
CA VAL A 98 -13.97 -0.78 18.70
C VAL A 98 -14.71 -1.93 19.38
N LEU A 99 -14.73 -3.10 18.77
CA LEU A 99 -15.36 -4.29 19.34
C LEU A 99 -14.40 -5.10 20.22
N ARG A 100 -13.14 -4.68 20.36
CA ARG A 100 -12.09 -5.31 21.21
C ARG A 100 -11.94 -6.81 20.96
N ARG A 101 -12.07 -7.24 19.72
CA ARG A 101 -11.82 -8.62 19.32
C ARG A 101 -10.32 -8.78 19.03
N SER A 102 -9.69 -9.82 19.58
CA SER A 102 -8.25 -10.10 19.37
C SER A 102 -7.88 -10.33 17.91
N ASP A 103 -8.78 -10.87 17.11
CA ASP A 103 -8.44 -11.42 15.79
C ASP A 103 -8.99 -10.60 14.59
N GLY A 104 -9.81 -9.55 14.84
CA GLY A 104 -10.44 -8.78 13.75
C GLY A 104 -11.29 -9.66 12.82
N LEU A 105 -11.08 -9.54 11.52
CA LEU A 105 -11.60 -10.49 10.52
C LEU A 105 -10.77 -11.77 10.56
N LEU A 106 -11.44 -12.92 10.51
CA LEU A 106 -10.74 -14.19 10.33
C LEU A 106 -9.98 -14.19 8.98
N ALA A 107 -8.82 -14.86 8.94
CA ALA A 107 -7.95 -14.84 7.75
C ALA A 107 -8.70 -15.22 6.45
N TRP A 108 -9.60 -16.22 6.51
CA TRP A 108 -10.40 -16.62 5.36
C TRP A 108 -11.45 -15.55 4.95
N GLN A 109 -12.04 -14.83 5.93
CA GLN A 109 -13.00 -13.75 5.67
C GLN A 109 -12.30 -12.58 4.99
N LYS A 110 -11.12 -12.17 5.50
CA LYS A 110 -10.29 -11.13 4.91
C LYS A 110 -9.90 -11.49 3.48
N MET A 111 -9.46 -12.74 3.26
CA MET A 111 -9.12 -13.24 1.92
C MET A 111 -10.32 -13.26 0.98
N LEU A 112 -11.50 -13.70 1.45
CA LEU A 112 -12.72 -13.71 0.64
C LEU A 112 -13.12 -12.29 0.20
N CYS A 113 -13.09 -11.32 1.12
CA CYS A 113 -13.38 -9.92 0.79
C CYS A 113 -12.36 -9.36 -0.22
N GLN A 114 -11.08 -9.65 -0.06
CA GLN A 114 -10.03 -9.27 -1.02
C GLN A 114 -10.28 -9.88 -2.41
N LEU A 115 -10.68 -11.17 -2.47
CA LEU A 115 -11.03 -11.83 -3.73
C LEU A 115 -12.24 -11.18 -4.40
N VAL A 116 -13.26 -10.80 -3.65
CA VAL A 116 -14.45 -10.12 -4.19
C VAL A 116 -14.07 -8.79 -4.83
N VAL A 117 -13.33 -7.92 -4.12
CA VAL A 117 -12.87 -6.63 -4.66
C VAL A 117 -11.98 -6.84 -5.90
N THR A 118 -11.05 -7.79 -5.82
CA THR A 118 -10.19 -8.15 -6.97
C THR A 118 -11.01 -8.64 -8.16
N THR A 119 -12.04 -9.46 -7.94
CA THR A 119 -12.89 -9.98 -9.02
C THR A 119 -13.60 -8.84 -9.75
N VAL A 120 -14.16 -7.88 -9.03
CA VAL A 120 -14.80 -6.71 -9.66
C VAL A 120 -13.78 -5.95 -10.53
N PHE A 121 -12.57 -5.74 -10.04
CA PHE A 121 -11.51 -5.10 -10.82
C PHE A 121 -11.10 -5.93 -12.04
N VAL A 122 -10.94 -7.25 -11.91
CA VAL A 122 -10.62 -8.16 -13.03
C VAL A 122 -11.73 -8.10 -14.09
N VAL A 123 -13.00 -8.16 -13.69
CA VAL A 123 -14.15 -8.05 -14.62
C VAL A 123 -14.13 -6.69 -15.32
N TYR A 124 -13.83 -5.61 -14.60
CA TYR A 124 -13.68 -4.30 -15.20
C TYR A 124 -12.57 -4.31 -16.27
N MET A 125 -11.37 -4.79 -15.94
CA MET A 125 -10.22 -4.82 -16.85
C MET A 125 -10.48 -5.66 -18.10
N VAL A 126 -11.20 -6.77 -17.96
CA VAL A 126 -11.48 -7.69 -19.09
C VAL A 126 -12.60 -7.21 -19.98
N LYS A 127 -13.65 -6.55 -19.42
CA LYS A 127 -14.89 -6.28 -20.16
C LYS A 127 -15.18 -4.81 -20.45
N PHE A 128 -14.65 -3.91 -19.62
CA PHE A 128 -15.04 -2.50 -19.66
C PHE A 128 -13.85 -1.55 -19.86
N SER A 129 -12.63 -2.04 -19.68
CA SER A 129 -11.42 -1.23 -19.85
C SER A 129 -10.92 -1.28 -21.29
N ASP A 130 -10.50 -0.12 -21.81
CA ASP A 130 -9.76 -0.03 -23.07
C ASP A 130 -8.30 -0.42 -22.91
N VAL A 131 -7.83 -0.68 -21.67
CA VAL A 131 -6.45 -1.07 -21.37
C VAL A 131 -6.28 -2.56 -21.63
N SER A 132 -5.34 -2.92 -22.51
CA SER A 132 -4.99 -4.31 -22.79
C SER A 132 -4.37 -4.99 -21.57
N LEU A 133 -4.60 -6.31 -21.42
CA LEU A 133 -3.96 -7.15 -20.41
C LEU A 133 -2.53 -7.57 -20.78
N THR A 134 -1.99 -7.04 -21.87
CA THR A 134 -0.57 -7.22 -22.21
C THR A 134 0.29 -6.51 -21.16
N MET A 135 1.49 -7.03 -20.93
CA MET A 135 2.38 -6.56 -19.87
C MET A 135 3.66 -6.03 -20.47
N LEU A 136 4.00 -4.79 -20.19
CA LEU A 136 5.28 -4.21 -20.59
C LEU A 136 6.42 -4.98 -19.92
N LEU A 137 7.37 -5.46 -20.74
CA LEU A 137 8.56 -6.17 -20.25
C LEU A 137 9.65 -5.16 -19.89
N PRO A 138 10.15 -5.15 -18.65
CA PRO A 138 11.28 -4.33 -18.27
C PRO A 138 12.52 -4.62 -19.16
N PHE A 139 13.28 -3.58 -19.49
CA PHE A 139 14.53 -3.65 -20.27
C PHE A 139 14.40 -4.26 -21.67
N SER A 140 13.19 -4.25 -22.24
CA SER A 140 12.94 -4.87 -23.55
C SER A 140 12.87 -3.87 -24.71
N GLY A 141 13.04 -2.56 -24.42
CA GLY A 141 12.84 -1.50 -25.40
C GLY A 141 11.37 -1.33 -25.81
N GLY A 142 10.45 -1.40 -24.83
CA GLY A 142 9.03 -1.15 -25.03
C GLY A 142 8.23 -2.35 -25.57
N LYS A 143 8.72 -3.57 -25.44
CA LYS A 143 7.99 -4.77 -25.88
C LYS A 143 6.94 -5.19 -24.86
N TYR A 144 5.78 -5.61 -25.35
CA TYR A 144 4.67 -6.11 -24.54
C TYR A 144 4.56 -7.63 -24.66
N TRP A 145 4.38 -8.28 -23.51
CA TRP A 145 4.14 -9.72 -23.44
C TRP A 145 2.64 -10.00 -23.30
N ASN A 146 2.13 -10.81 -24.22
CA ASN A 146 0.76 -11.29 -24.20
C ASN A 146 0.74 -12.75 -23.73
N ILE A 147 0.26 -12.98 -22.52
CA ILE A 147 0.12 -14.33 -21.94
C ILE A 147 -1.30 -14.88 -22.07
N GLY A 148 -2.14 -14.20 -22.86
CA GLY A 148 -3.52 -14.61 -23.11
C GLY A 148 -4.34 -14.69 -21.83
N TRP A 149 -5.15 -15.74 -21.70
CA TRP A 149 -6.04 -15.94 -20.55
C TRP A 149 -5.29 -16.09 -19.21
N LEU A 150 -4.03 -16.47 -19.21
CA LEU A 150 -3.18 -16.56 -18.02
C LEU A 150 -3.00 -15.19 -17.32
N ALA A 151 -3.24 -14.09 -18.03
CA ALA A 151 -3.24 -12.75 -17.43
C ALA A 151 -4.23 -12.63 -16.27
N ILE A 152 -5.36 -13.35 -16.33
CA ILE A 152 -6.39 -13.30 -15.27
C ILE A 152 -5.89 -13.88 -13.94
N PRO A 153 -5.46 -15.15 -13.84
CA PRO A 153 -4.94 -15.67 -12.59
C PRO A 153 -3.70 -14.93 -12.11
N VAL A 154 -2.83 -14.47 -13.01
CA VAL A 154 -1.66 -13.63 -12.67
C VAL A 154 -2.11 -12.32 -12.02
N MET A 155 -3.20 -11.70 -12.50
CA MET A 155 -3.77 -10.48 -11.90
C MET A 155 -4.23 -10.73 -10.46
N TYR A 156 -4.92 -11.85 -10.17
CA TYR A 156 -5.30 -12.19 -8.80
C TYR A 156 -4.08 -12.33 -7.89
N PHE A 157 -3.05 -13.05 -8.33
CA PHE A 157 -1.82 -13.21 -7.54
C PHE A 157 -1.11 -11.88 -7.31
N ALA A 158 -0.98 -11.06 -8.34
CA ALA A 158 -0.32 -9.76 -8.25
C ALA A 158 -1.08 -8.81 -7.31
N VAL A 159 -2.41 -8.71 -7.45
CA VAL A 159 -3.23 -7.83 -6.60
C VAL A 159 -3.16 -8.29 -5.15
N ILE A 160 -3.48 -9.55 -4.86
CA ILE A 160 -3.53 -10.06 -3.49
C ILE A 160 -2.13 -10.07 -2.87
N GLY A 161 -1.10 -10.44 -3.63
CA GLY A 161 0.29 -10.38 -3.17
C GLY A 161 0.73 -8.98 -2.82
N THR A 162 0.44 -7.99 -3.66
CA THR A 162 0.78 -6.59 -3.42
C THR A 162 0.02 -6.02 -2.22
N VAL A 163 -1.30 -6.27 -2.14
CA VAL A 163 -2.14 -5.78 -1.03
C VAL A 163 -1.64 -6.30 0.32
N ASN A 164 -1.37 -7.60 0.42
CA ASN A 164 -0.85 -8.16 1.66
C ASN A 164 0.62 -7.80 1.90
N GLY A 165 1.43 -7.61 0.84
CA GLY A 165 2.80 -7.14 0.95
C GLY A 165 2.89 -5.74 1.54
N VAL A 166 2.07 -4.79 1.07
CA VAL A 166 1.97 -3.44 1.65
C VAL A 166 1.48 -3.50 3.10
N ASN A 167 0.51 -4.37 3.39
CA ASN A 167 0.00 -4.53 4.75
C ASN A 167 1.09 -5.08 5.71
N PHE A 168 1.89 -6.06 5.29
CA PHE A 168 3.02 -6.52 6.10
C PHE A 168 4.15 -5.48 6.23
N THR A 169 4.26 -4.55 5.30
CA THR A 169 5.25 -3.46 5.36
C THR A 169 4.88 -2.40 6.41
N ASP A 170 3.61 -2.33 6.83
CA ASP A 170 3.11 -1.37 7.85
C ASP A 170 3.40 -1.83 9.29
N GLY A 171 4.63 -2.29 9.55
CA GLY A 171 5.06 -2.75 10.88
C GLY A 171 5.93 -1.75 11.65
N LEU A 172 6.44 -0.71 10.99
CA LEU A 172 7.30 0.32 11.60
C LEU A 172 6.80 1.72 11.26
N ASP A 173 7.06 2.68 12.17
CA ASP A 173 6.66 4.08 12.00
C ASP A 173 7.19 4.67 10.69
N GLY A 174 6.29 5.01 9.77
CA GLY A 174 6.61 5.61 8.49
C GLY A 174 7.16 4.66 7.42
N LEU A 175 7.32 3.36 7.68
CA LEU A 175 7.90 2.43 6.71
C LEU A 175 7.01 2.27 5.48
N ALA A 176 5.77 1.81 5.63
CA ALA A 176 4.83 1.65 4.52
C ALA A 176 4.55 2.98 3.83
N THR A 177 4.43 4.06 4.60
CA THR A 177 4.20 5.41 4.08
C THR A 177 5.35 5.86 3.17
N SER A 178 6.60 5.78 3.63
CA SER A 178 7.78 6.25 2.89
C SER A 178 8.03 5.41 1.63
N VAL A 179 7.96 4.08 1.74
CA VAL A 179 8.12 3.17 0.59
C VAL A 179 7.03 3.45 -0.45
N THR A 180 5.77 3.61 -0.01
CA THR A 180 4.66 3.84 -0.95
C THR A 180 4.69 5.24 -1.58
N ILE A 181 5.20 6.28 -0.91
CA ILE A 181 5.44 7.59 -1.54
C ILE A 181 6.38 7.43 -2.74
N ILE A 182 7.47 6.68 -2.58
CA ILE A 182 8.46 6.49 -3.64
C ILE A 182 7.87 5.70 -4.80
N VAL A 183 7.16 4.60 -4.52
CA VAL A 183 6.49 3.78 -5.55
C VAL A 183 5.39 4.58 -6.27
N ALA A 184 4.58 5.35 -5.54
CA ALA A 184 3.55 6.21 -6.12
C ALA A 184 4.17 7.33 -6.99
N THR A 185 5.32 7.88 -6.58
CA THR A 185 6.06 8.85 -7.37
C THR A 185 6.58 8.24 -8.68
N PHE A 186 7.11 7.00 -8.64
CA PHE A 186 7.49 6.28 -9.85
C PHE A 186 6.30 6.15 -10.81
N PHE A 187 5.16 5.67 -10.34
CA PHE A 187 3.96 5.54 -11.19
C PHE A 187 3.45 6.91 -11.67
N THR A 188 3.59 7.96 -10.87
CA THR A 188 3.24 9.34 -11.29
C THR A 188 4.12 9.79 -12.44
N VAL A 189 5.43 9.57 -12.37
CA VAL A 189 6.37 9.92 -13.45
C VAL A 189 6.01 9.17 -14.73
N VAL A 190 5.73 7.88 -14.64
CA VAL A 190 5.30 7.09 -15.80
C VAL A 190 3.96 7.57 -16.35
N ALA A 191 2.97 7.80 -15.49
CA ALA A 191 1.66 8.28 -15.90
C ALA A 191 1.76 9.61 -16.66
N VAL A 192 2.50 10.57 -16.12
CA VAL A 192 2.75 11.87 -16.76
C VAL A 192 3.51 11.70 -18.07
N GLY A 193 4.54 10.86 -18.12
CA GLY A 193 5.33 10.62 -19.33
C GLY A 193 4.54 9.97 -20.46
N THR A 194 3.54 9.14 -20.13
CA THR A 194 2.69 8.45 -21.10
C THR A 194 1.35 9.12 -21.37
N ASN A 195 1.02 10.22 -20.68
CA ASN A 195 -0.29 10.87 -20.70
C ASN A 195 -1.43 9.85 -20.52
N SER A 196 -1.31 8.99 -19.52
CA SER A 196 -2.17 7.83 -19.32
C SER A 196 -3.61 8.16 -18.92
N GLY A 197 -3.85 9.36 -18.38
CA GLY A 197 -5.13 9.83 -17.85
C GLY A 197 -5.39 9.37 -16.40
N ILE A 198 -4.38 8.85 -15.69
CA ILE A 198 -4.46 8.51 -14.26
C ILE A 198 -3.58 9.40 -13.38
N GLU A 199 -2.93 10.42 -13.97
CA GLU A 199 -2.02 11.34 -13.27
C GLU A 199 -2.65 11.95 -12.02
N PRO A 200 -3.92 12.41 -12.02
CA PRO A 200 -4.50 13.05 -10.84
C PRO A 200 -4.56 12.15 -9.62
N ILE A 201 -4.87 10.85 -9.78
CA ILE A 201 -4.97 9.95 -8.63
C ILE A 201 -3.59 9.51 -8.13
N THR A 202 -2.61 9.29 -9.02
CA THR A 202 -1.24 8.97 -8.59
C THR A 202 -0.62 10.14 -7.84
N CYS A 203 -0.81 11.37 -8.31
CA CYS A 203 -0.43 12.60 -7.64
C CYS A 203 -1.14 12.79 -6.29
N ALA A 204 -2.46 12.51 -6.24
CA ALA A 204 -3.24 12.61 -5.02
C ALA A 204 -2.73 11.65 -3.93
N VAL A 205 -2.33 10.43 -4.30
CA VAL A 205 -1.75 9.47 -3.35
C VAL A 205 -0.42 9.97 -2.80
N VAL A 206 0.46 10.49 -3.65
CA VAL A 206 1.73 11.10 -3.19
C VAL A 206 1.45 12.23 -2.19
N GLY A 207 0.56 13.15 -2.52
CA GLY A 207 0.21 14.26 -1.63
C GLY A 207 -0.42 13.79 -0.31
N ALA A 208 -1.38 12.87 -0.37
CA ALA A 208 -2.05 12.32 0.81
C ALA A 208 -1.05 11.65 1.77
N LEU A 209 -0.12 10.86 1.23
CA LEU A 209 0.91 10.19 2.01
C LEU A 209 1.93 11.16 2.59
N MET A 210 2.33 12.19 1.86
CA MET A 210 3.21 13.24 2.41
C MET A 210 2.54 13.98 3.59
N GLY A 211 1.24 14.29 3.49
CA GLY A 211 0.50 14.89 4.58
C GLY A 211 0.32 13.94 5.78
N PHE A 212 0.09 12.67 5.53
CA PHE A 212 0.01 11.66 6.58
C PHE A 212 1.35 11.41 7.28
N LEU A 213 2.46 11.45 6.54
CA LEU A 213 3.80 11.23 7.08
C LEU A 213 4.17 12.24 8.16
N LEU A 214 3.62 13.46 8.15
CA LEU A 214 3.83 14.45 9.22
C LEU A 214 3.47 13.90 10.61
N PHE A 215 2.57 12.92 10.67
CA PHE A 215 2.07 12.32 11.90
C PHE A 215 2.51 10.86 12.08
N ASN A 216 2.98 10.20 11.02
CA ASN A 216 3.34 8.79 11.03
C ASN A 216 4.86 8.54 11.11
N VAL A 217 5.70 9.57 10.89
CA VAL A 217 7.15 9.45 11.09
C VAL A 217 7.50 9.16 12.55
N TYR A 218 8.59 8.41 12.77
CA TYR A 218 9.04 8.06 14.12
C TYR A 218 9.40 9.31 14.97
N PRO A 219 8.89 9.44 16.21
CA PRO A 219 7.90 8.60 16.85
C PRO A 219 6.47 8.94 16.37
N ALA A 220 5.73 7.94 15.88
CA ALA A 220 4.44 8.15 15.26
C ALA A 220 3.36 8.62 16.24
N SER A 221 2.57 9.60 15.82
CA SER A 221 1.37 10.09 16.53
C SER A 221 0.11 9.31 16.17
N VAL A 222 0.14 8.58 15.05
CA VAL A 222 -0.94 7.73 14.54
C VAL A 222 -0.37 6.65 13.63
N PHE A 223 -0.91 5.43 13.73
CA PHE A 223 -0.61 4.33 12.82
C PHE A 223 -1.60 4.29 11.67
N MET A 224 -1.12 3.83 10.50
CA MET A 224 -1.93 3.70 9.29
C MET A 224 -3.07 2.70 9.49
N GLY A 225 -2.75 1.54 10.06
CA GLY A 225 -3.64 0.40 10.24
C GLY A 225 -3.95 -0.34 8.93
N ASP A 226 -4.72 -1.43 9.07
CA ASP A 226 -5.17 -2.21 7.93
C ASP A 226 -6.01 -1.36 6.96
N THR A 227 -6.73 -0.36 7.49
CA THR A 227 -7.49 0.64 6.71
C THR A 227 -6.64 1.30 5.64
N GLY A 228 -5.46 1.79 5.98
CA GLY A 228 -4.59 2.49 5.04
C GLY A 228 -3.73 1.54 4.22
N SER A 229 -3.12 0.55 4.85
CA SER A 229 -2.15 -0.32 4.19
C SER A 229 -2.78 -1.20 3.10
N LEU A 230 -3.99 -1.75 3.31
CA LEU A 230 -4.71 -2.48 2.27
C LEU A 230 -5.15 -1.54 1.13
N ALA A 231 -5.64 -0.32 1.44
CA ALA A 231 -6.01 0.67 0.44
C ALA A 231 -4.83 1.03 -0.47
N LEU A 232 -3.65 1.24 0.11
CA LEU A 232 -2.42 1.53 -0.63
C LEU A 232 -1.95 0.36 -1.49
N GLY A 233 -2.07 -0.87 -0.98
CA GLY A 233 -1.79 -2.07 -1.77
C GLY A 233 -2.72 -2.19 -2.98
N GLY A 234 -4.02 -1.88 -2.80
CA GLY A 234 -4.99 -1.78 -3.88
C GLY A 234 -4.64 -0.72 -4.91
N PHE A 235 -4.20 0.46 -4.46
CA PHE A 235 -3.69 1.53 -5.33
C PHE A 235 -2.49 1.06 -6.17
N VAL A 236 -1.46 0.52 -5.53
CA VAL A 236 -0.22 0.09 -6.20
C VAL A 236 -0.51 -0.96 -7.28
N ALA A 237 -1.30 -1.98 -6.95
CA ALA A 237 -1.67 -3.03 -7.88
C ALA A 237 -2.51 -2.51 -9.05
N ALA A 238 -3.57 -1.74 -8.76
CA ALA A 238 -4.45 -1.20 -9.80
C ALA A 238 -3.70 -0.27 -10.75
N THR A 239 -2.85 0.60 -10.23
CA THR A 239 -2.05 1.54 -11.03
C THR A 239 -1.10 0.79 -11.96
N ALA A 240 -0.44 -0.27 -11.48
CA ALA A 240 0.43 -1.10 -12.30
C ALA A 240 -0.33 -1.74 -13.48
N TYR A 241 -1.54 -2.25 -13.26
CA TYR A 241 -2.36 -2.82 -14.33
C TYR A 241 -2.91 -1.76 -15.28
N MET A 242 -3.33 -0.61 -14.79
CA MET A 242 -3.81 0.50 -15.62
C MET A 242 -2.70 1.08 -16.51
N LEU A 243 -1.44 0.96 -16.11
CA LEU A 243 -0.25 1.31 -16.92
C LEU A 243 0.32 0.15 -17.74
N GLN A 244 -0.30 -1.02 -17.72
CA GLN A 244 0.21 -2.26 -18.33
C GLN A 244 1.60 -2.69 -17.83
N MET A 245 1.92 -2.40 -16.58
CA MET A 245 3.22 -2.60 -15.95
C MET A 245 3.22 -3.55 -14.74
N PRO A 246 2.41 -4.63 -14.69
CA PRO A 246 2.38 -5.48 -13.50
C PRO A 246 3.71 -6.20 -13.22
N ILE A 247 4.55 -6.45 -14.24
CA ILE A 247 5.87 -7.06 -14.06
C ILE A 247 6.83 -6.10 -13.32
N PHE A 248 6.66 -4.78 -13.50
CA PHE A 248 7.45 -3.79 -12.77
C PHE A 248 7.24 -3.83 -11.26
N LEU A 249 6.10 -4.39 -10.78
CA LEU A 249 5.89 -4.60 -9.34
C LEU A 249 6.98 -5.48 -8.70
N LEU A 250 7.59 -6.39 -9.46
CA LEU A 250 8.71 -7.20 -8.98
C LEU A 250 9.97 -6.37 -8.72
N ILE A 251 10.09 -5.20 -9.34
CA ILE A 251 11.20 -4.27 -9.19
C ILE A 251 10.83 -3.18 -8.17
N VAL A 252 9.85 -2.34 -8.51
CA VAL A 252 9.49 -1.18 -7.67
C VAL A 252 8.81 -1.57 -6.36
N GLY A 253 8.14 -2.72 -6.33
CA GLY A 253 7.48 -3.31 -5.16
C GLY A 253 8.30 -4.38 -4.45
N LEU A 254 9.62 -4.47 -4.70
CA LEU A 254 10.47 -5.53 -4.14
C LEU A 254 10.38 -5.58 -2.61
N ILE A 255 10.31 -4.44 -1.93
CA ILE A 255 10.16 -4.42 -0.47
C ILE A 255 8.87 -5.13 -0.06
N TYR A 256 7.73 -4.82 -0.67
CA TYR A 256 6.46 -5.51 -0.38
C TYR A 256 6.54 -7.02 -0.64
N LEU A 257 7.21 -7.39 -1.73
CA LEU A 257 7.41 -8.80 -2.10
C LEU A 257 8.26 -9.52 -1.05
N VAL A 258 9.37 -8.93 -0.62
CA VAL A 258 10.26 -9.52 0.38
C VAL A 258 9.56 -9.63 1.74
N GLU A 259 8.76 -8.64 2.13
CA GLU A 259 7.97 -8.68 3.37
C GLU A 259 6.99 -9.86 3.36
N VAL A 260 6.17 -9.99 2.31
CA VAL A 260 5.20 -11.09 2.23
C VAL A 260 5.88 -12.45 2.10
N LEU A 261 6.93 -12.57 1.29
CA LEU A 261 7.67 -13.83 1.12
C LEU A 261 8.35 -14.27 2.42
N SER A 262 8.91 -13.33 3.20
CA SER A 262 9.53 -13.64 4.48
C SER A 262 8.54 -14.29 5.45
N VAL A 263 7.28 -13.83 5.47
CA VAL A 263 6.21 -14.40 6.28
C VAL A 263 5.84 -15.80 5.77
N ILE A 264 5.64 -15.96 4.46
CA ILE A 264 5.29 -17.26 3.86
C ILE A 264 6.38 -18.31 4.16
N ILE A 265 7.64 -17.95 3.94
CA ILE A 265 8.80 -18.82 4.18
C ILE A 265 8.88 -19.18 5.66
N GLN A 266 8.82 -18.18 6.54
CA GLN A 266 8.90 -18.41 7.99
C GLN A 266 7.80 -19.32 8.50
N VAL A 267 6.54 -19.03 8.16
CA VAL A 267 5.38 -19.81 8.63
C VAL A 267 5.42 -21.25 8.09
N THR A 268 5.77 -21.40 6.81
CA THR A 268 5.86 -22.72 6.17
C THR A 268 6.96 -23.57 6.80
N TYR A 269 8.14 -22.98 6.99
CA TYR A 269 9.28 -23.66 7.60
C TYR A 269 9.01 -24.01 9.06
N PHE A 270 8.46 -23.07 9.84
CA PHE A 270 8.12 -23.26 11.24
C PHE A 270 7.14 -24.43 11.43
N LYS A 271 6.09 -24.51 10.61
CA LYS A 271 5.11 -25.62 10.67
C LYS A 271 5.74 -26.96 10.25
N LYS A 272 6.58 -26.99 9.20
CA LYS A 272 7.22 -28.23 8.71
C LYS A 272 8.31 -28.77 9.63
N THR A 273 8.97 -27.92 10.41
CA THR A 273 10.13 -28.30 11.25
C THR A 273 9.81 -28.40 12.74
N GLY A 274 8.53 -28.25 13.12
CA GLY A 274 8.13 -28.33 14.53
C GLY A 274 8.67 -27.18 15.38
N GLY A 275 8.75 -25.96 14.81
CA GLY A 275 9.07 -24.75 15.58
C GLY A 275 10.41 -24.07 15.28
N LYS A 276 11.20 -24.57 14.32
CA LYS A 276 12.45 -23.91 13.92
C LYS A 276 12.17 -22.65 13.08
N ARG A 277 13.00 -21.62 13.25
CA ARG A 277 12.89 -20.34 12.54
C ARG A 277 14.05 -20.17 11.55
N ILE A 278 13.76 -19.62 10.35
CA ILE A 278 14.77 -19.16 9.38
C ILE A 278 15.21 -17.74 9.74
N PHE A 279 14.22 -16.84 9.86
CA PHE A 279 14.44 -15.46 10.28
C PHE A 279 14.27 -15.35 11.80
N ARG A 280 14.95 -14.41 12.44
CA ARG A 280 14.73 -14.10 13.87
C ARG A 280 13.26 -13.82 14.16
N MET A 281 12.63 -13.04 13.26
CA MET A 281 11.20 -12.75 13.22
C MET A 281 10.79 -12.44 11.78
N ALA A 282 9.52 -12.62 11.44
CA ALA A 282 8.90 -12.18 10.19
C ALA A 282 7.66 -11.34 10.53
N PRO A 283 7.34 -10.30 9.73
CA PRO A 283 7.98 -9.88 8.47
C PRO A 283 9.46 -9.48 8.63
N ILE A 284 10.18 -9.30 7.47
CA ILE A 284 11.65 -9.21 7.46
C ILE A 284 12.20 -7.96 8.17
N HIS A 285 11.45 -6.85 8.23
CA HIS A 285 11.86 -5.66 8.95
C HIS A 285 12.16 -5.96 10.43
N HIS A 286 11.37 -6.83 11.08
CA HIS A 286 11.62 -7.26 12.46
C HIS A 286 12.88 -8.11 12.60
N HIS A 287 13.30 -8.83 11.56
CA HIS A 287 14.57 -9.54 11.57
C HIS A 287 15.75 -8.58 11.73
N PHE A 288 15.70 -7.42 11.06
CA PHE A 288 16.74 -6.39 11.16
C PHE A 288 16.69 -5.67 12.50
N GLU A 289 15.51 -5.37 13.05
CA GLU A 289 15.38 -4.79 14.40
C GLU A 289 15.99 -5.70 15.46
N LEU A 290 15.63 -6.98 15.46
CA LEU A 290 16.21 -8.00 16.34
C LEU A 290 17.71 -8.26 16.04
N GLY A 291 18.18 -7.79 14.88
CA GLY A 291 19.58 -7.73 14.48
C GLY A 291 20.34 -6.53 15.05
N GLY A 292 19.65 -5.61 15.77
CA GLY A 292 20.26 -4.43 16.38
C GLY A 292 20.16 -3.16 15.52
N TRP A 293 19.35 -3.16 14.43
CA TRP A 293 19.08 -1.93 13.67
C TRP A 293 18.01 -1.11 14.38
N SER A 294 18.19 0.22 14.40
CA SER A 294 17.10 1.11 14.83
C SER A 294 15.98 1.10 13.80
N GLU A 295 14.76 1.34 14.25
CA GLU A 295 13.58 1.47 13.39
C GLU A 295 13.81 2.49 12.25
N THR A 296 14.31 3.67 12.60
CA THR A 296 14.64 4.72 11.63
C THR A 296 15.67 4.28 10.58
N ARG A 297 16.63 3.41 10.97
CA ARG A 297 17.60 2.84 10.03
C ARG A 297 16.95 1.87 9.08
N VAL A 298 16.04 1.01 9.55
CA VAL A 298 15.30 0.08 8.68
C VAL A 298 14.47 0.88 7.66
N VAL A 299 13.71 1.88 8.12
CA VAL A 299 12.89 2.74 7.25
C VAL A 299 13.75 3.45 6.20
N ALA A 300 14.89 4.03 6.61
CA ALA A 300 15.79 4.73 5.69
C ALA A 300 16.36 3.79 4.63
N VAL A 301 16.87 2.61 5.02
CA VAL A 301 17.49 1.65 4.09
C VAL A 301 16.45 1.10 3.11
N PHE A 302 15.25 0.73 3.58
CA PHE A 302 14.18 0.21 2.72
C PHE A 302 13.69 1.28 1.73
N SER A 303 13.59 2.54 2.18
CA SER A 303 13.26 3.67 1.31
C SER A 303 14.33 3.92 0.25
N ILE A 304 15.63 3.89 0.63
CA ILE A 304 16.75 4.04 -0.32
C ILE A 304 16.74 2.91 -1.35
N VAL A 305 16.59 1.65 -0.91
CA VAL A 305 16.50 0.50 -1.82
C VAL A 305 15.33 0.68 -2.79
N THR A 306 14.15 1.08 -2.30
CA THR A 306 12.97 1.34 -3.15
C THR A 306 13.26 2.45 -4.16
N ALA A 307 13.90 3.55 -3.74
CA ALA A 307 14.24 4.65 -4.63
C ALA A 307 15.21 4.22 -5.76
N ILE A 308 16.24 3.47 -5.41
CA ILE A 308 17.19 2.91 -6.39
C ILE A 308 16.47 1.98 -7.37
N LEU A 309 15.60 1.09 -6.87
CA LEU A 309 14.83 0.18 -7.72
C LEU A 309 13.86 0.92 -8.64
N CYS A 310 13.24 2.00 -8.18
CA CYS A 310 12.41 2.86 -9.02
C CYS A 310 13.23 3.53 -10.13
N LEU A 311 14.45 4.02 -9.84
CA LEU A 311 15.35 4.57 -10.85
C LEU A 311 15.77 3.49 -11.86
N VAL A 312 16.11 2.28 -11.40
CA VAL A 312 16.40 1.13 -12.28
C VAL A 312 15.20 0.78 -13.16
N ALA A 313 13.98 0.81 -12.59
CA ALA A 313 12.76 0.56 -13.33
C ALA A 313 12.50 1.63 -14.41
N LEU A 314 12.81 2.92 -14.15
CA LEU A 314 12.72 3.98 -15.17
C LEU A 314 13.69 3.75 -16.34
N ILE A 315 14.88 3.17 -16.10
CA ILE A 315 15.82 2.78 -17.18
C ILE A 315 15.25 1.61 -17.98
N GLY A 316 14.41 0.79 -17.36
CA GLY A 316 13.78 -0.38 -17.97
C GLY A 316 12.54 -0.11 -18.80
N LEU A 317 12.09 1.16 -18.90
CA LEU A 317 11.00 1.60 -19.77
C LEU A 317 11.47 1.69 -21.23
#